data_1adfdca853eb7041d37958de02102936
#
_entry.id   1adfdca853eb7041d37958de02102936
#
_cell.length_a   1.000
_cell.length_b   1.000
_cell.length_c   1.000
_cell.angle_alpha   90.00
_cell.angle_beta   90.00
_cell.angle_gamma   90.00
#
_symmetry.space_group_name_H-M   'P 1'
#
loop_
_entity.id
_entity.type
_entity.pdbx_description
1 polymer ?
#
loop_
_entity_poly.entity_id
_entity_poly.type
_entity_poly.pdbx_seq_one_letter_code
_entity_poly.pdbx_strand_id
1 'polypeptide(L)'
;MSYDNKNHILAVYEDENTKKVIGFVHAQVYESVYSDTGLNILGLAVDPDFHGNGVGKKLMCYIEKYAMDNGISFIRLNSVNHRVEAHKFYENIGYKCDKLQKRFIKYFNI
;
A
#
# COMPACT_ATOMS: atom_id res chain seq x y z
N MET A 1 12.65 -7.54 -2.63
CA MET A 1 12.35 -8.84 -2.04
C MET A 1 10.94 -8.84 -1.46
N SER A 2 10.20 -9.90 -1.65
CA SER A 2 8.84 -9.99 -1.14
C SER A 2 8.61 -11.34 -0.45
N TYR A 3 7.69 -11.34 0.49
CA TYR A 3 7.24 -12.53 1.19
C TYR A 3 5.74 -12.64 1.04
N ASP A 4 5.27 -13.77 0.57
CA ASP A 4 3.85 -14.02 0.36
C ASP A 4 3.44 -15.23 1.18
N ASN A 5 2.64 -14.99 2.20
CA ASN A 5 1.97 -16.03 2.95
C ASN A 5 0.49 -15.99 2.56
N LYS A 6 -0.24 -17.04 2.85
CA LYS A 6 -1.61 -17.27 2.41
C LYS A 6 -2.50 -16.03 2.33
N ASN A 7 -2.42 -15.14 3.33
CA ASN A 7 -3.24 -13.94 3.40
C ASN A 7 -2.44 -12.65 3.55
N HIS A 8 -1.12 -12.73 3.58
CA HIS A 8 -0.27 -11.58 3.84
C HIS A 8 0.78 -11.43 2.75
N ILE A 9 1.01 -10.20 2.35
CA ILE A 9 2.07 -9.86 1.40
C ILE A 9 2.98 -8.85 2.10
N LEU A 10 4.26 -9.14 2.14
CA LEU A 10 5.25 -8.22 2.66
C LEU A 10 6.28 -7.98 1.56
N ALA A 11 6.46 -6.75 1.16
CA ALA A 11 7.49 -6.35 0.20
C ALA A 11 8.41 -5.34 0.84
N VAL A 12 9.70 -5.46 0.57
CA VAL A 12 10.71 -4.55 1.08
C VAL A 12 11.47 -3.92 -0.08
N TYR A 13 11.97 -2.72 0.15
CA TYR A 13 12.79 -2.00 -0.81
C TYR A 13 14.20 -1.88 -0.24
N GLU A 14 15.18 -2.41 -0.97
CA GLU A 14 16.58 -2.33 -0.57
C GLU A 14 17.29 -1.21 -1.33
N ASP A 15 18.15 -0.49 -0.63
CA ASP A 15 19.07 0.43 -1.27
C ASP A 15 20.14 -0.37 -2.02
N GLU A 16 20.31 -0.08 -3.31
CA GLU A 16 21.22 -0.84 -4.17
C GLU A 16 22.67 -0.76 -3.72
N ASN A 17 23.07 0.37 -3.15
CA ASN A 17 24.46 0.61 -2.77
C ASN A 17 24.82 -0.01 -1.43
N THR A 18 23.96 0.11 -0.44
CA THR A 18 24.25 -0.35 0.93
C THR A 18 23.61 -1.67 1.27
N LYS A 19 22.67 -2.14 0.47
CA LYS A 19 21.87 -3.34 0.70
C LYS A 19 21.02 -3.28 1.96
N LYS A 20 20.79 -2.07 2.49
CA LYS A 20 19.89 -1.89 3.62
C LYS A 20 18.46 -1.84 3.15
N VAL A 21 17.56 -2.38 3.97
CA VAL A 21 16.12 -2.20 3.75
C VAL A 21 15.76 -0.78 4.16
N ILE A 22 15.24 -0.01 3.23
CA ILE A 22 14.89 1.40 3.46
C ILE A 22 13.39 1.67 3.38
N GLY A 23 12.62 0.64 3.11
CA GLY A 23 11.17 0.77 3.11
C GLY A 23 10.50 -0.58 3.07
N PHE A 24 9.23 -0.61 3.49
CA PHE A 24 8.43 -1.83 3.39
C PHE A 24 6.96 -1.48 3.22
N VAL A 25 6.21 -2.44 2.67
CA VAL A 25 4.76 -2.40 2.67
C VAL A 25 4.24 -3.76 3.09
N HIS A 26 3.24 -3.76 3.96
CA HIS A 26 2.59 -4.97 4.44
C HIS A 26 1.11 -4.88 4.13
N ALA A 27 0.60 -5.86 3.41
CA ALA A 27 -0.81 -5.92 3.02
C ALA A 27 -1.40 -7.26 3.40
N GLN A 28 -2.71 -7.27 3.62
CA GLN A 28 -3.46 -8.46 3.94
C GLN A 28 -4.61 -8.61 2.96
N VAL A 29 -4.83 -9.83 2.46
CA VAL A 29 -5.98 -10.12 1.63
C VAL A 29 -7.24 -10.03 2.49
N TYR A 30 -8.20 -9.25 2.00
CA TYR A 30 -9.47 -9.05 2.68
C TYR A 30 -10.59 -9.65 1.84
N GLU A 31 -11.28 -10.63 2.38
CA GLU A 31 -12.42 -11.24 1.72
C GLU A 31 -13.69 -10.96 2.52
N SER A 32 -14.73 -10.55 1.82
CA SER A 32 -16.02 -10.29 2.43
C SER A 32 -17.08 -11.20 1.80
N VAL A 33 -18.03 -11.61 2.61
CA VAL A 33 -19.15 -12.39 2.11
C VAL A 33 -20.00 -11.58 1.11
N TYR A 34 -20.00 -10.28 1.26
CA TYR A 34 -20.88 -9.40 0.49
C TYR A 34 -20.15 -8.50 -0.52
N SER A 35 -18.85 -8.61 -0.64
CA SER A 35 -18.11 -7.76 -1.55
C SER A 35 -16.95 -8.51 -2.20
N ASP A 36 -16.32 -7.86 -3.17
CA ASP A 36 -15.17 -8.41 -3.85
C ASP A 36 -13.97 -8.51 -2.93
N THR A 37 -13.01 -9.34 -3.34
CA THR A 37 -11.74 -9.46 -2.63
C THR A 37 -10.94 -8.17 -2.75
N GLY A 38 -10.40 -7.71 -1.65
CA GLY A 38 -9.57 -6.52 -1.60
C GLY A 38 -8.26 -6.78 -0.87
N LEU A 39 -7.38 -5.78 -0.91
CA LEU A 39 -6.19 -5.75 -0.07
C LEU A 39 -6.31 -4.64 0.96
N ASN A 40 -5.92 -4.96 2.18
CA ASN A 40 -5.87 -3.99 3.27
C ASN A 40 -4.40 -3.71 3.58
N ILE A 41 -3.98 -2.45 3.43
CA ILE A 41 -2.61 -2.05 3.75
C ILE A 41 -2.51 -1.90 5.26
N LEU A 42 -1.69 -2.75 5.87
CA LEU A 42 -1.47 -2.74 7.31
C LEU A 42 -0.32 -1.84 7.70
N GLY A 43 0.65 -1.67 6.81
CA GLY A 43 1.78 -0.79 7.08
C GLY A 43 2.51 -0.41 5.81
N LEU A 44 2.97 0.82 5.77
CA LEU A 44 3.85 1.34 4.73
C LEU A 44 4.80 2.30 5.43
N ALA A 45 6.09 2.03 5.33
CA ALA A 45 7.09 2.90 5.94
C ALA A 45 8.29 3.03 5.03
N VAL A 46 8.89 4.21 5.03
CA VAL A 46 10.11 4.53 4.30
C VAL A 46 11.04 5.25 5.26
N ASP A 47 12.31 4.87 5.24
CA ASP A 47 13.34 5.54 6.04
C ASP A 47 13.29 7.04 5.74
N PRO A 48 13.26 7.91 6.78
CA PRO A 48 13.18 9.36 6.57
C PRO A 48 14.27 9.91 5.66
N ASP A 49 15.47 9.32 5.68
CA ASP A 49 16.57 9.77 4.84
C ASP A 49 16.30 9.55 3.34
N PHE A 50 15.31 8.75 3.01
CA PHE A 50 14.95 8.42 1.64
C PHE A 50 13.58 8.96 1.24
N HIS A 51 12.97 9.81 2.06
CA HIS A 51 11.72 10.46 1.69
C HIS A 51 11.92 11.34 0.47
N GLY A 52 10.92 11.37 -0.41
CA GLY A 52 11.00 12.16 -1.63
C GLY A 52 11.69 11.48 -2.79
N ASN A 53 12.21 10.27 -2.61
CA ASN A 53 12.90 9.52 -3.66
C ASN A 53 11.98 8.51 -4.38
N GLY A 54 10.70 8.54 -4.09
CA GLY A 54 9.74 7.68 -4.77
C GLY A 54 9.69 6.25 -4.24
N VAL A 55 10.31 5.95 -3.11
CA VAL A 55 10.33 4.59 -2.55
C VAL A 55 8.92 4.14 -2.17
N GLY A 56 8.17 5.00 -1.48
CA GLY A 56 6.80 4.68 -1.10
C GLY A 56 5.91 4.43 -2.30
N LYS A 57 6.05 5.24 -3.33
CA LYS A 57 5.30 5.07 -4.58
C LYS A 57 5.63 3.74 -5.24
N LYS A 58 6.91 3.36 -5.27
CA LYS A 58 7.33 2.08 -5.86
C LYS A 58 6.78 0.89 -5.08
N LEU A 59 6.77 0.98 -3.75
CA LEU A 59 6.19 -0.06 -2.91
C LEU A 59 4.68 -0.19 -3.17
N MET A 60 3.97 0.91 -3.26
CA MET A 60 2.54 0.87 -3.56
C MET A 60 2.27 0.38 -4.97
N CYS A 61 3.11 0.74 -5.94
CA CYS A 61 2.99 0.21 -7.31
C CYS A 61 3.16 -1.31 -7.34
N TYR A 62 4.07 -1.85 -6.54
CA TYR A 62 4.24 -3.29 -6.43
C TYR A 62 2.96 -3.95 -5.92
N ILE A 63 2.36 -3.40 -4.88
CA ILE A 63 1.12 -3.94 -4.32
C ILE A 63 -0.04 -3.81 -5.31
N GLU A 64 -0.10 -2.70 -6.05
CA GLU A 64 -1.15 -2.50 -7.05
C GLU A 64 -1.02 -3.51 -8.19
N LYS A 65 0.21 -3.79 -8.62
CA LYS A 65 0.44 -4.80 -9.65
C LYS A 65 0.06 -6.18 -9.14
N TYR A 66 0.43 -6.50 -7.91
CA TYR A 66 0.02 -7.76 -7.29
C TYR A 66 -1.50 -7.89 -7.28
N ALA A 67 -2.21 -6.84 -6.92
CA ALA A 67 -3.67 -6.84 -6.87
C ALA A 67 -4.24 -7.11 -8.26
N MET A 68 -3.75 -6.42 -9.28
CA MET A 68 -4.24 -6.60 -10.64
C MET A 68 -3.95 -8.01 -11.15
N ASP A 69 -2.77 -8.54 -10.89
CA ASP A 69 -2.38 -9.87 -11.35
C ASP A 69 -3.18 -10.99 -10.68
N ASN A 70 -3.75 -10.73 -9.52
CA ASN A 70 -4.49 -11.71 -8.74
C ASN A 70 -6.00 -11.46 -8.68
N GLY A 71 -6.51 -10.59 -9.55
CA GLY A 71 -7.94 -10.34 -9.64
C GLY A 71 -8.54 -9.65 -8.43
N ILE A 72 -7.72 -8.92 -7.68
CA ILE A 72 -8.17 -8.17 -6.51
C ILE A 72 -8.71 -6.83 -6.98
N SER A 73 -9.92 -6.47 -6.56
CA SER A 73 -10.64 -5.36 -7.15
C SER A 73 -10.39 -4.01 -6.48
N PHE A 74 -9.85 -3.99 -5.26
CA PHE A 74 -9.58 -2.71 -4.60
C PHE A 74 -8.50 -2.86 -3.54
N ILE A 75 -7.91 -1.72 -3.17
CA ILE A 75 -6.94 -1.60 -2.08
C ILE A 75 -7.46 -0.53 -1.13
N ARG A 76 -7.45 -0.82 0.15
CA ARG A 76 -7.85 0.14 1.17
C ARG A 76 -6.79 0.26 2.24
N LEU A 77 -6.81 1.39 2.93
CA LEU A 77 -5.95 1.61 4.09
C LEU A 77 -6.59 2.64 5.00
N ASN A 78 -6.20 2.62 6.25
CA ASN A 78 -6.61 3.64 7.21
C ASN A 78 -5.39 4.47 7.58
N SER A 79 -5.57 5.78 7.70
CA SER A 79 -4.50 6.70 8.06
C SER A 79 -4.91 7.54 9.25
N VAL A 80 -3.94 7.81 10.12
CA VAL A 80 -4.20 8.64 11.29
C VAL A 80 -4.45 10.08 10.86
N ASN A 81 -5.45 10.73 11.48
CA ASN A 81 -5.91 12.05 11.06
C ASN A 81 -4.83 13.11 11.02
N HIS A 82 -3.88 13.08 11.95
CA HIS A 82 -2.87 14.13 12.03
C HIS A 82 -1.72 13.95 11.04
N ARG A 83 -1.74 12.91 10.22
CA ARG A 83 -0.69 12.67 9.22
C ARG A 83 -1.08 13.27 7.87
N VAL A 84 -1.07 14.59 7.79
CA VAL A 84 -1.48 15.31 6.59
C VAL A 84 -0.61 14.96 5.38
N GLU A 85 0.70 14.82 5.58
CA GLU A 85 1.61 14.49 4.50
C GLU A 85 1.33 13.09 3.93
N ALA A 86 1.00 12.14 4.79
CA ALA A 86 0.63 10.81 4.35
C ALA A 86 -0.66 10.85 3.53
N HIS A 87 -1.63 11.64 3.95
CA HIS A 87 -2.88 11.81 3.20
C HIS A 87 -2.62 12.36 1.81
N LYS A 88 -1.76 13.37 1.70
CA LYS A 88 -1.40 13.93 0.39
C LYS A 88 -0.71 12.89 -0.49
N PHE A 89 0.19 12.10 0.10
CA PHE A 89 0.86 11.05 -0.64
C PHE A 89 -0.15 10.08 -1.27
N TYR A 90 -1.10 9.58 -0.47
CA TYR A 90 -2.07 8.63 -0.99
C TYR A 90 -2.99 9.25 -2.02
N GLU A 91 -3.41 10.49 -1.82
CA GLU A 91 -4.24 11.18 -2.80
C GLU A 91 -3.50 11.39 -4.11
N ASN A 92 -2.20 11.72 -4.06
CA ASN A 92 -1.40 11.96 -5.25
C ASN A 92 -1.22 10.70 -6.10
N ILE A 93 -1.27 9.53 -5.50
CA ILE A 93 -1.14 8.28 -6.26
C ILE A 93 -2.50 7.64 -6.58
N GLY A 94 -3.59 8.38 -6.39
CA GLY A 94 -4.90 7.98 -6.88
C GLY A 94 -5.84 7.38 -5.85
N TYR A 95 -5.53 7.51 -4.58
CA TYR A 95 -6.43 7.05 -3.52
C TYR A 95 -7.36 8.17 -3.12
N LYS A 96 -8.59 7.80 -2.80
CA LYS A 96 -9.60 8.76 -2.37
C LYS A 96 -9.90 8.56 -0.90
N CYS A 97 -9.93 9.66 -0.16
CA CYS A 97 -10.34 9.63 1.23
C CYS A 97 -11.86 9.63 1.27
N ASP A 98 -12.46 8.51 1.66
CA ASP A 98 -13.90 8.44 1.80
C ASP A 98 -14.29 8.33 3.27
N LYS A 99 -15.45 8.87 3.60
CA LYS A 99 -16.05 8.83 4.93
C LYS A 99 -15.23 9.57 6.00
N LEU A 100 -15.81 9.68 7.16
CA LEU A 100 -15.23 10.39 8.30
C LEU A 100 -14.05 9.64 8.92
N GLN A 101 -13.89 8.37 8.59
CA GLN A 101 -12.85 7.50 9.17
C GLN A 101 -11.50 7.64 8.50
N LYS A 102 -11.37 8.52 7.51
CA LYS A 102 -10.10 8.70 6.78
C LYS A 102 -9.60 7.41 6.16
N ARG A 103 -10.51 6.65 5.58
CA ARG A 103 -10.18 5.42 4.88
C ARG A 103 -9.84 5.73 3.43
N PHE A 104 -8.74 5.17 2.93
CA PHE A 104 -8.31 5.36 1.55
C PHE A 104 -8.55 4.10 0.75
N ILE A 105 -9.21 4.25 -0.39
CA ILE A 105 -9.56 3.13 -1.27
C ILE A 105 -9.17 3.48 -2.69
N LYS A 106 -8.68 2.49 -3.40
CA LYS A 106 -8.44 2.58 -4.83
C LYS A 106 -9.02 1.35 -5.50
N TYR A 107 -9.96 1.57 -6.41
CA TYR A 107 -10.57 0.49 -7.18
C TYR A 107 -9.88 0.35 -8.51
N PHE A 108 -9.83 -0.89 -9.00
CA PHE A 108 -9.28 -1.21 -10.31
C PHE A 108 -10.40 -1.66 -11.23
N ASN A 109 -10.34 -1.26 -12.49
CA ASN A 109 -11.25 -1.74 -13.51
C ASN A 109 -10.73 -3.08 -14.02
N ILE A 110 -11.43 -4.12 -13.67
CA ILE A 110 -11.05 -5.49 -14.01
C ILE A 110 -12.02 -6.05 -15.02
#